data_fcd8d15fe9d31576d31c35d8781c6371
#
_entry.id   fcd8d15fe9d31576d31c35d8781c6371
#
_cell.length_a   1.000
_cell.length_b   1.000
_cell.length_c   1.000
_cell.angle_alpha   90.00
_cell.angle_beta   90.00
_cell.angle_gamma   90.00
#
_symmetry.space_group_name_H-M   'P 1'
#
loop_
_entity.id
_entity.type
_entity.pdbx_description
1 polymer ?
#
loop_
_entity_poly.entity_id
_entity_poly.type
_entity_poly.pdbx_seq_one_letter_code
_entity_poly.pdbx_strand_id
1 'polypeptide(L)'
;MSTIDSPAIGTATINAVSVDCPAKTNLTLHVGPSHAEWGGRHELDTIYCAVGVYDTVAATRKAPGSGFSLNLEGAYLGDLASSGSDMRRNHAVLALFAMAEASGHEPDVALNIDKRIPVGAGMAGGSADAAATILALNTLWDLDWPIERLQEVAATLGADMPFCLTGGYARGTGFGERIEQLDDDGDIVRDLTERGFTGHLLVGAYRAELRTPEVYATFDQIGAGDGDENHLQKAAVSLHPRSGQAIEEALRAGASQAFVSGSGPSVIAFVPTEDAADAVQRAWQDSRCVDRIIATNAPARPIVHITA
;
A
#
# COMPACT_ATOMS: atom_id res chain seq x y z
N MET A 1 -8.13 11.41 61.15
CA MET A 1 -7.37 11.41 59.91
C MET A 1 -8.19 10.66 58.87
N SER A 2 -8.87 11.40 58.04
CA SER A 2 -9.74 10.84 56.97
C SER A 2 -8.90 10.69 55.71
N THR A 3 -8.69 9.47 55.28
CA THR A 3 -8.05 9.16 54.00
C THR A 3 -9.04 9.48 52.90
N ILE A 4 -8.73 10.49 52.06
CA ILE A 4 -9.46 10.80 50.85
C ILE A 4 -9.03 9.76 49.81
N ASP A 5 -9.92 8.81 49.52
CA ASP A 5 -9.80 7.95 48.35
C ASP A 5 -9.92 8.80 47.07
N SER A 6 -8.81 8.94 46.34
CA SER A 6 -8.85 9.51 45.01
C SER A 6 -9.56 8.50 44.09
N PRO A 7 -10.59 8.91 43.32
CA PRO A 7 -11.19 7.98 42.34
C PRO A 7 -10.14 7.64 41.28
N ALA A 8 -9.90 6.34 41.08
CA ALA A 8 -9.14 5.85 39.94
C ALA A 8 -9.86 6.36 38.67
N ILE A 9 -9.16 7.16 37.87
CA ILE A 9 -9.61 7.55 36.54
C ILE A 9 -9.60 6.25 35.73
N GLY A 10 -10.78 5.65 35.57
CA GLY A 10 -10.96 4.50 34.69
C GLY A 10 -10.59 4.92 33.28
N THR A 11 -9.56 4.33 32.71
CA THR A 11 -9.24 4.45 31.28
C THR A 11 -10.45 3.95 30.51
N ALA A 12 -11.09 4.84 29.73
CA ALA A 12 -12.20 4.44 28.88
C ALA A 12 -11.74 3.34 27.94
N THR A 13 -12.44 2.20 27.95
CA THR A 13 -12.12 1.08 27.06
C THR A 13 -12.39 1.51 25.63
N ILE A 14 -11.36 1.47 24.78
CA ILE A 14 -11.49 1.73 23.33
C ILE A 14 -12.30 0.58 22.73
N ASN A 15 -13.43 0.90 22.11
CA ASN A 15 -14.32 -0.09 21.51
C ASN A 15 -14.17 -0.21 19.99
N ALA A 16 -13.73 0.85 19.33
CA ALA A 16 -13.51 0.87 17.89
C ALA A 16 -12.34 1.76 17.51
N VAL A 17 -11.60 1.33 16.51
CA VAL A 17 -10.48 2.09 15.90
C VAL A 17 -10.62 1.96 14.40
N SER A 18 -10.49 3.06 13.66
CA SER A 18 -10.34 3.00 12.21
C SER A 18 -8.98 3.55 11.78
N VAL A 19 -8.45 3.01 10.70
CA VAL A 19 -7.17 3.42 10.14
C VAL A 19 -7.34 3.62 8.64
N ASP A 20 -6.99 4.82 8.18
CA ASP A 20 -6.80 5.11 6.76
C ASP A 20 -5.37 4.76 6.40
N CYS A 21 -5.16 3.75 5.56
CA CYS A 21 -3.84 3.32 5.12
C CYS A 21 -3.65 3.60 3.63
N PRO A 22 -2.58 4.33 3.25
CA PRO A 22 -2.36 4.74 1.89
C PRO A 22 -1.86 3.58 1.02
N ALA A 23 -2.13 3.68 -0.28
CA ALA A 23 -1.47 2.90 -1.30
C ALA A 23 0.04 3.13 -1.32
N LYS A 24 0.80 2.29 -2.02
CA LYS A 24 2.22 2.50 -2.29
C LYS A 24 2.54 2.45 -3.77
N THR A 25 3.65 3.03 -4.13
CA THR A 25 4.35 2.81 -5.38
C THR A 25 5.84 2.59 -5.11
N ASN A 26 6.59 2.18 -6.14
CA ASN A 26 8.03 2.10 -6.13
C ASN A 26 8.55 3.20 -7.06
N LEU A 27 9.27 4.19 -6.52
CA LEU A 27 9.90 5.25 -7.33
C LEU A 27 11.09 4.70 -8.10
N THR A 28 11.86 3.81 -7.44
CA THR A 28 12.87 2.96 -8.06
C THR A 28 12.59 1.51 -7.67
N LEU A 29 12.88 0.58 -8.54
CA LEU A 29 12.74 -0.86 -8.27
C LEU A 29 13.82 -1.62 -9.06
N HIS A 30 14.95 -1.82 -8.44
CA HIS A 30 16.04 -2.60 -8.99
C HIS A 30 15.86 -4.07 -8.59
N VAL A 31 15.80 -4.94 -9.59
CA VAL A 31 15.59 -6.37 -9.41
C VAL A 31 16.92 -7.07 -9.63
N GLY A 32 17.42 -7.74 -8.60
CA GLY A 32 18.63 -8.57 -8.60
C GLY A 32 18.33 -10.04 -8.85
N PRO A 33 19.29 -10.92 -8.54
CA PRO A 33 19.13 -12.37 -8.72
C PRO A 33 18.01 -12.94 -7.84
N SER A 34 17.45 -14.07 -8.27
CA SER A 34 16.51 -14.83 -7.43
C SER A 34 17.27 -15.75 -6.48
N HIS A 35 16.73 -15.93 -5.25
CA HIS A 35 17.32 -16.72 -4.19
C HIS A 35 16.42 -17.90 -3.82
N ALA A 36 16.95 -19.12 -3.90
CA ALA A 36 16.21 -20.33 -3.56
C ALA A 36 15.77 -20.38 -2.10
N GLU A 37 16.62 -19.86 -1.18
CA GLU A 37 16.35 -19.76 0.25
C GLU A 37 15.19 -18.79 0.58
N TRP A 38 14.86 -17.88 -0.34
CA TRP A 38 13.70 -16.99 -0.23
C TRP A 38 12.49 -17.51 -1.00
N GLY A 39 12.48 -18.80 -1.34
CA GLY A 39 11.42 -19.43 -2.13
C GLY A 39 11.37 -18.95 -3.58
N GLY A 40 12.54 -18.60 -4.14
CA GLY A 40 12.68 -18.12 -5.53
C GLY A 40 12.38 -16.63 -5.71
N ARG A 41 12.27 -15.86 -4.63
CA ARG A 41 12.09 -14.39 -4.73
C ARG A 41 13.40 -13.72 -5.15
N HIS A 42 13.26 -12.63 -5.90
CA HIS A 42 14.37 -11.79 -6.30
C HIS A 42 14.85 -10.90 -5.17
N GLU A 43 16.15 -10.62 -5.15
CA GLU A 43 16.72 -9.51 -4.38
C GLU A 43 16.22 -8.20 -4.96
N LEU A 44 15.83 -7.26 -4.07
CA LEU A 44 15.33 -5.95 -4.43
C LEU A 44 16.15 -4.85 -3.74
N ASP A 45 16.34 -3.75 -4.46
CA ASP A 45 16.70 -2.44 -3.91
C ASP A 45 15.69 -1.44 -4.47
N THR A 46 14.84 -0.91 -3.61
CA THR A 46 13.71 -0.10 -4.02
C THR A 46 13.52 1.11 -3.12
N ILE A 47 13.08 2.23 -3.70
CA ILE A 47 12.54 3.35 -2.93
C ILE A 47 11.01 3.27 -3.02
N TYR A 48 10.40 2.97 -1.88
CA TYR A 48 8.95 3.04 -1.70
C TYR A 48 8.49 4.48 -1.48
N CYS A 49 7.32 4.80 -2.00
CA CYS A 49 6.59 6.02 -1.70
C CYS A 49 5.12 5.71 -1.45
N ALA A 50 4.57 6.20 -0.35
CA ALA A 50 3.14 6.09 -0.10
C ALA A 50 2.36 7.14 -0.88
N VAL A 51 1.25 6.72 -1.48
CA VAL A 51 0.39 7.52 -2.36
C VAL A 51 -0.96 7.73 -1.68
N GLY A 52 -1.45 8.96 -1.64
CA GLY A 52 -2.64 9.38 -0.89
C GLY A 52 -3.99 8.85 -1.42
N VAL A 53 -4.00 7.62 -1.93
CA VAL A 53 -5.22 6.83 -2.17
C VAL A 53 -5.33 5.85 -1.01
N TYR A 54 -6.37 5.96 -0.21
CA TYR A 54 -6.48 5.24 1.06
C TYR A 54 -7.57 4.19 1.03
N ASP A 55 -7.27 2.99 1.57
CA ASP A 55 -8.30 2.11 2.10
C ASP A 55 -8.51 2.40 3.58
N THR A 56 -9.73 2.26 4.07
CA THR A 56 -10.06 2.43 5.49
C THR A 56 -10.42 1.09 6.10
N VAL A 57 -9.75 0.71 7.19
CA VAL A 57 -10.09 -0.47 7.99
C VAL A 57 -10.60 -0.03 9.35
N ALA A 58 -11.85 -0.36 9.68
CA ALA A 58 -12.41 -0.19 11.01
C ALA A 58 -12.43 -1.52 11.76
N ALA A 59 -11.78 -1.58 12.92
CA ALA A 59 -11.76 -2.71 13.84
C ALA A 59 -12.63 -2.40 15.07
N THR A 60 -13.60 -3.24 15.36
CA THR A 60 -14.52 -3.08 16.49
C THR A 60 -14.49 -4.32 17.38
N ARG A 61 -14.38 -4.16 18.70
CA ARG A 61 -14.45 -5.25 19.66
C ARG A 61 -15.81 -5.98 19.55
N LYS A 62 -15.75 -7.28 19.63
CA LYS A 62 -16.95 -8.14 19.75
C LYS A 62 -17.01 -8.80 21.12
N ALA A 63 -18.14 -9.41 21.43
CA ALA A 63 -18.28 -10.20 22.66
C ALA A 63 -17.28 -11.37 22.69
N PRO A 64 -16.67 -11.68 23.85
CA PRO A 64 -15.75 -12.80 23.99
C PRO A 64 -16.32 -14.11 23.42
N GLY A 65 -15.51 -14.83 22.62
CA GLY A 65 -15.88 -16.11 22.01
C GLY A 65 -16.78 -16.00 20.78
N SER A 66 -17.07 -14.79 20.28
CA SER A 66 -17.90 -14.59 19.09
C SER A 66 -17.12 -14.71 17.76
N GLY A 67 -15.79 -14.80 17.84
CA GLY A 67 -14.91 -14.89 16.69
C GLY A 67 -14.91 -13.62 15.82
N PHE A 68 -14.20 -13.65 14.72
CA PHE A 68 -14.11 -12.50 13.80
C PHE A 68 -15.31 -12.40 12.86
N SER A 69 -15.46 -11.22 12.27
CA SER A 69 -16.30 -10.99 11.10
C SER A 69 -15.62 -10.01 10.15
N LEU A 70 -15.89 -10.13 8.85
CA LEU A 70 -15.36 -9.26 7.81
C LEU A 70 -16.50 -8.75 6.94
N ASN A 71 -16.54 -7.44 6.74
CA ASN A 71 -17.37 -6.77 5.74
C ASN A 71 -16.46 -5.99 4.78
N LEU A 72 -16.75 -6.08 3.49
CA LEU A 72 -16.04 -5.38 2.42
C LEU A 72 -17.02 -4.49 1.68
N GLU A 73 -16.67 -3.22 1.55
CA GLU A 73 -17.41 -2.24 0.75
C GLU A 73 -16.44 -1.36 -0.04
N GLY A 74 -16.93 -0.50 -0.91
CA GLY A 74 -16.13 0.45 -1.65
C GLY A 74 -16.21 0.32 -3.16
N ALA A 75 -15.62 1.28 -3.87
CA ALA A 75 -15.75 1.44 -5.33
C ALA A 75 -14.88 0.48 -6.16
N TYR A 76 -13.89 -0.19 -5.52
CA TYR A 76 -12.84 -0.92 -6.23
C TYR A 76 -12.66 -2.34 -5.69
N LEU A 77 -13.76 -3.03 -5.44
CA LEU A 77 -13.74 -4.39 -4.87
C LEU A 77 -13.12 -5.44 -5.82
N GLY A 78 -13.13 -5.22 -7.13
CA GLY A 78 -12.60 -6.19 -8.10
C GLY A 78 -13.19 -7.59 -7.89
N ASP A 79 -12.35 -8.62 -7.99
CA ASP A 79 -12.72 -10.01 -7.73
C ASP A 79 -13.05 -10.31 -6.25
N LEU A 80 -12.72 -9.40 -5.33
CA LEU A 80 -13.08 -9.53 -3.91
C LEU A 80 -14.60 -9.45 -3.69
N ALA A 81 -15.34 -8.85 -4.63
CA ALA A 81 -16.80 -8.80 -4.59
C ALA A 81 -17.46 -10.15 -4.93
N SER A 82 -16.71 -11.12 -5.50
CA SER A 82 -17.25 -12.45 -5.80
C SER A 82 -17.43 -13.24 -4.50
N SER A 83 -18.65 -13.67 -4.23
CA SER A 83 -19.11 -14.33 -3.00
C SER A 83 -18.52 -15.73 -2.74
N GLY A 84 -17.39 -16.06 -3.34
CA GLY A 84 -16.72 -17.37 -3.21
C GLY A 84 -15.29 -17.31 -2.67
N SER A 85 -14.74 -16.11 -2.39
CA SER A 85 -13.41 -16.00 -1.81
C SER A 85 -13.42 -16.42 -0.33
N ASP A 86 -12.54 -17.35 0.05
CA ASP A 86 -12.32 -17.70 1.46
C ASP A 86 -11.87 -16.44 2.23
N MET A 87 -12.73 -15.89 3.08
CA MET A 87 -12.44 -14.69 3.89
C MET A 87 -11.16 -14.83 4.70
N ARG A 88 -10.74 -16.05 5.06
CA ARG A 88 -9.49 -16.31 5.78
C ARG A 88 -8.23 -16.02 4.96
N ARG A 89 -8.36 -15.86 3.66
CA ARG A 89 -7.25 -15.48 2.76
C ARG A 89 -7.16 -13.96 2.55
N ASN A 90 -8.11 -13.20 3.08
CA ASN A 90 -8.03 -11.75 3.06
C ASN A 90 -6.87 -11.28 3.95
N HIS A 91 -6.05 -10.34 3.48
CA HIS A 91 -4.85 -9.90 4.17
C HIS A 91 -5.14 -9.22 5.52
N ALA A 92 -6.24 -8.50 5.65
CA ALA A 92 -6.66 -7.94 6.95
C ALA A 92 -7.00 -9.06 7.96
N VAL A 93 -7.64 -10.14 7.50
CA VAL A 93 -7.94 -11.30 8.36
C VAL A 93 -6.67 -12.06 8.73
N LEU A 94 -5.73 -12.23 7.79
CA LEU A 94 -4.42 -12.80 8.10
C LEU A 94 -3.68 -11.95 9.14
N ALA A 95 -3.73 -10.62 9.02
CA ALA A 95 -3.15 -9.70 9.99
C ALA A 95 -3.82 -9.79 11.37
N LEU A 96 -5.16 -9.92 11.42
CA LEU A 96 -5.88 -10.14 12.67
C LEU A 96 -5.38 -11.40 13.40
N PHE A 97 -5.26 -12.52 12.69
CA PHE A 97 -4.78 -13.76 13.29
C PHE A 97 -3.30 -13.70 13.71
N ALA A 98 -2.44 -13.06 12.91
CA ALA A 98 -1.03 -12.88 13.26
C ALA A 98 -0.88 -12.01 14.52
N MET A 99 -1.63 -10.92 14.63
CA MET A 99 -1.65 -10.07 15.82
C MET A 99 -2.22 -10.81 17.04
N ALA A 100 -3.28 -11.59 16.87
CA ALA A 100 -3.89 -12.40 17.93
C ALA A 100 -2.88 -13.43 18.48
N GLU A 101 -2.20 -14.17 17.59
CA GLU A 101 -1.17 -15.14 17.97
C GLU A 101 0.01 -14.46 18.69
N ALA A 102 0.51 -13.36 18.15
CA ALA A 102 1.67 -12.66 18.72
C ALA A 102 1.39 -12.00 20.07
N SER A 103 0.15 -11.56 20.33
CA SER A 103 -0.26 -10.84 21.55
C SER A 103 -0.98 -11.72 22.58
N GLY A 104 -1.44 -12.91 22.20
CA GLY A 104 -2.25 -13.79 23.04
C GLY A 104 -3.71 -13.33 23.20
N HIS A 105 -4.18 -12.41 22.34
CA HIS A 105 -5.58 -11.99 22.33
C HIS A 105 -6.42 -12.93 21.47
N GLU A 106 -7.73 -13.06 21.85
CA GLU A 106 -8.69 -13.74 21.00
C GLU A 106 -9.09 -12.83 19.81
N PRO A 107 -9.32 -13.39 18.61
CA PRO A 107 -9.68 -12.60 17.42
C PRO A 107 -11.17 -12.19 17.40
N ASP A 108 -11.73 -11.79 18.54
CA ASP A 108 -13.13 -11.35 18.68
C ASP A 108 -13.28 -9.90 18.19
N VAL A 109 -13.12 -9.72 16.87
CA VAL A 109 -13.08 -8.40 16.21
C VAL A 109 -13.95 -8.42 14.95
N ALA A 110 -14.73 -7.36 14.75
CA ALA A 110 -15.37 -7.06 13.48
C ALA A 110 -14.47 -6.14 12.66
N LEU A 111 -14.11 -6.56 11.46
CA LEU A 111 -13.38 -5.77 10.48
C LEU A 111 -14.35 -5.27 9.41
N ASN A 112 -14.36 -3.96 9.16
CA ASN A 112 -15.04 -3.34 8.03
C ASN A 112 -14.00 -2.63 7.18
N ILE A 113 -13.96 -2.93 5.88
CA ILE A 113 -12.97 -2.38 4.96
C ILE A 113 -13.69 -1.62 3.84
N ASP A 114 -13.38 -0.31 3.71
CA ASP A 114 -13.79 0.51 2.57
C ASP A 114 -12.63 0.57 1.55
N LYS A 115 -12.82 -0.12 0.40
CA LYS A 115 -11.81 -0.29 -0.65
C LYS A 115 -11.86 0.85 -1.66
N ARG A 116 -10.81 1.66 -1.67
CA ARG A 116 -10.59 2.76 -2.63
C ARG A 116 -9.29 2.62 -3.41
N ILE A 117 -8.36 1.79 -2.93
CA ILE A 117 -7.14 1.44 -3.68
C ILE A 117 -7.54 0.41 -4.75
N PRO A 118 -7.24 0.64 -6.05
CA PRO A 118 -7.54 -0.31 -7.11
C PRO A 118 -6.91 -1.69 -6.84
N VAL A 119 -7.72 -2.75 -6.95
CA VAL A 119 -7.26 -4.15 -6.72
C VAL A 119 -6.42 -4.63 -7.91
N GLY A 120 -5.37 -5.41 -7.65
CA GLY A 120 -4.49 -5.97 -8.69
C GLY A 120 -3.70 -4.93 -9.49
N ALA A 121 -3.53 -3.73 -8.93
CA ALA A 121 -3.05 -2.54 -9.62
C ALA A 121 -1.55 -2.22 -9.40
N GLY A 122 -0.81 -3.08 -8.71
CA GLY A 122 0.59 -2.80 -8.33
C GLY A 122 0.77 -1.80 -7.18
N MET A 123 -0.34 -1.40 -6.51
CA MET A 123 -0.39 -0.37 -5.47
C MET A 123 -0.53 -0.94 -4.05
N ALA A 124 -0.39 -2.25 -3.87
CA ALA A 124 -0.38 -2.96 -2.60
C ALA A 124 -1.62 -2.76 -1.70
N GLY A 125 -2.85 -2.66 -2.26
CA GLY A 125 -4.06 -2.43 -1.48
C GLY A 125 -4.31 -3.50 -0.40
N GLY A 126 -4.03 -4.79 -0.67
CA GLY A 126 -4.13 -5.84 0.35
C GLY A 126 -3.10 -5.68 1.49
N SER A 127 -1.90 -5.17 1.18
CA SER A 127 -0.88 -4.87 2.20
C SER A 127 -1.27 -3.65 3.04
N ALA A 128 -1.90 -2.65 2.43
CA ALA A 128 -2.47 -1.51 3.14
C ALA A 128 -3.57 -1.95 4.12
N ASP A 129 -4.48 -2.86 3.70
CA ASP A 129 -5.51 -3.43 4.58
C ASP A 129 -4.91 -4.18 5.77
N ALA A 130 -3.86 -4.98 5.55
CA ALA A 130 -3.16 -5.69 6.61
C ALA A 130 -2.48 -4.72 7.58
N ALA A 131 -1.76 -3.73 7.07
CA ALA A 131 -1.09 -2.72 7.89
C ALA A 131 -2.10 -1.90 8.70
N ALA A 132 -3.20 -1.46 8.08
CA ALA A 132 -4.30 -0.79 8.78
C ALA A 132 -4.87 -1.66 9.91
N THR A 133 -5.05 -2.95 9.67
CA THR A 133 -5.52 -3.90 10.70
C THR A 133 -4.54 -4.01 11.85
N ILE A 134 -3.23 -4.14 11.57
CA ILE A 134 -2.17 -4.22 12.59
C ILE A 134 -2.17 -2.95 13.45
N LEU A 135 -2.20 -1.76 12.83
CA LEU A 135 -2.25 -0.48 13.54
C LEU A 135 -3.51 -0.32 14.39
N ALA A 136 -4.67 -0.69 13.81
CA ALA A 136 -5.94 -0.65 14.52
C ALA A 136 -5.95 -1.58 15.74
N LEU A 137 -5.43 -2.80 15.62
CA LEU A 137 -5.38 -3.78 16.72
C LEU A 137 -4.36 -3.40 17.78
N ASN A 138 -3.21 -2.81 17.40
CA ASN A 138 -2.24 -2.29 18.35
C ASN A 138 -2.90 -1.27 19.31
N THR A 139 -3.73 -0.38 18.75
CA THR A 139 -4.48 0.61 19.52
C THR A 139 -5.69 -0.02 20.23
N LEU A 140 -6.50 -0.83 19.54
CA LEU A 140 -7.72 -1.42 20.07
C LEU A 140 -7.45 -2.33 21.28
N TRP A 141 -6.36 -3.10 21.24
CA TRP A 141 -5.97 -4.04 22.30
C TRP A 141 -5.05 -3.41 23.36
N ASP A 142 -4.71 -2.12 23.22
CA ASP A 142 -3.83 -1.39 24.16
C ASP A 142 -2.46 -2.07 24.29
N LEU A 143 -1.88 -2.50 23.15
CA LEU A 143 -0.61 -3.23 23.15
C LEU A 143 0.58 -2.29 23.29
N ASP A 144 0.47 -1.07 22.78
CA ASP A 144 1.51 -0.03 22.76
C ASP A 144 2.88 -0.57 22.24
N TRP A 145 2.80 -1.45 21.24
CA TRP A 145 3.99 -2.02 20.62
C TRP A 145 4.68 -0.98 19.73
N PRO A 146 6.02 -0.91 19.79
CA PRO A 146 6.79 -0.06 18.90
C PRO A 146 6.68 -0.53 17.46
N ILE A 147 6.97 0.40 16.54
CA ILE A 147 6.80 0.16 15.10
C ILE A 147 7.63 -1.03 14.59
N GLU A 148 8.82 -1.22 15.14
CA GLU A 148 9.71 -2.32 14.78
C GLU A 148 9.06 -3.69 15.07
N ARG A 149 8.35 -3.79 16.21
CA ARG A 149 7.62 -5.00 16.58
C ARG A 149 6.44 -5.26 15.63
N LEU A 150 5.72 -4.21 15.23
CA LEU A 150 4.64 -4.31 14.25
C LEU A 150 5.16 -4.72 12.87
N GLN A 151 6.33 -4.20 12.47
CA GLN A 151 7.00 -4.56 11.22
C GLN A 151 7.44 -6.03 11.20
N GLU A 152 7.92 -6.58 12.34
CA GLU A 152 8.21 -8.01 12.45
C GLU A 152 6.98 -8.87 12.17
N VAL A 153 5.81 -8.54 12.74
CA VAL A 153 4.55 -9.24 12.47
C VAL A 153 4.16 -9.07 10.99
N ALA A 154 4.21 -7.85 10.47
CA ALA A 154 3.85 -7.55 9.08
C ALA A 154 4.72 -8.30 8.06
N ALA A 155 6.02 -8.43 8.30
CA ALA A 155 6.97 -9.13 7.42
C ALA A 155 6.63 -10.62 7.25
N THR A 156 5.98 -11.25 8.23
CA THR A 156 5.52 -12.65 8.11
C THR A 156 4.39 -12.83 7.11
N LEU A 157 3.67 -11.75 6.80
CA LEU A 157 2.48 -11.75 5.95
C LEU A 157 2.79 -11.35 4.50
N GLY A 158 3.78 -10.48 4.29
CA GLY A 158 4.18 -10.05 2.95
C GLY A 158 5.23 -8.95 2.94
N ALA A 159 5.93 -8.81 1.81
CA ALA A 159 7.06 -7.90 1.68
C ALA A 159 6.70 -6.40 1.76
N ASP A 160 5.55 -6.01 1.20
CA ASP A 160 5.14 -4.59 1.18
C ASP A 160 4.50 -4.13 2.51
N MET A 161 4.08 -5.07 3.37
CA MET A 161 3.32 -4.74 4.58
C MET A 161 4.11 -3.94 5.61
N PRO A 162 5.41 -4.22 5.87
CA PRO A 162 6.20 -3.41 6.80
C PRO A 162 6.27 -1.94 6.40
N PHE A 163 6.37 -1.64 5.10
CA PHE A 163 6.34 -0.26 4.59
C PHE A 163 4.98 0.41 4.81
N CYS A 164 3.89 -0.31 4.56
CA CYS A 164 2.53 0.24 4.71
C CYS A 164 2.20 0.68 6.14
N LEU A 165 2.91 0.19 7.16
CA LEU A 165 2.74 0.61 8.56
C LEU A 165 3.21 2.06 8.82
N THR A 166 4.17 2.55 8.06
CA THR A 166 4.77 3.87 8.25
C THR A 166 4.45 4.85 7.14
N GLY A 167 4.32 4.37 5.90
CA GLY A 167 4.17 5.24 4.73
C GLY A 167 5.37 6.16 4.51
N GLY A 168 5.14 7.34 3.94
CA GLY A 168 6.21 8.28 3.61
C GLY A 168 7.11 7.78 2.48
N TYR A 169 8.42 7.96 2.64
CA TYR A 169 9.45 7.36 1.79
C TYR A 169 10.27 6.37 2.61
N ALA A 170 10.62 5.25 2.01
CA ALA A 170 11.51 4.27 2.63
C ALA A 170 12.33 3.53 1.57
N ARG A 171 13.55 3.12 1.93
CA ARG A 171 14.33 2.17 1.16
C ARG A 171 13.95 0.75 1.59
N GLY A 172 13.65 -0.10 0.62
CA GLY A 172 13.39 -1.52 0.82
C GLY A 172 14.51 -2.36 0.25
N THR A 173 15.02 -3.31 1.03
CA THR A 173 16.05 -4.28 0.62
C THR A 173 15.62 -5.71 0.96
N GLY A 174 16.49 -6.71 0.74
CA GLY A 174 16.11 -8.11 0.83
C GLY A 174 15.24 -8.48 -0.35
N PHE A 175 14.03 -9.02 -0.13
CA PHE A 175 13.00 -9.15 -1.19
C PHE A 175 11.94 -8.02 -1.09
N GLY A 176 12.30 -6.87 -0.46
CA GLY A 176 11.47 -5.69 -0.25
C GLY A 176 10.95 -5.54 1.18
N GLU A 177 11.20 -6.50 2.08
CA GLU A 177 10.66 -6.56 3.45
C GLU A 177 11.51 -5.80 4.46
N ARG A 178 12.77 -5.52 4.17
CA ARG A 178 13.66 -4.78 5.09
C ARG A 178 13.54 -3.31 4.81
N ILE A 179 12.84 -2.61 5.70
CA ILE A 179 12.47 -1.21 5.53
C ILE A 179 13.41 -0.31 6.33
N GLU A 180 14.02 0.63 5.63
CA GLU A 180 14.74 1.77 6.20
C GLU A 180 13.95 3.03 5.89
N GLN A 181 13.31 3.62 6.91
CA GLN A 181 12.54 4.86 6.76
C GLN A 181 13.48 6.00 6.38
N LEU A 182 13.14 6.76 5.36
CA LEU A 182 13.90 7.93 4.95
C LEU A 182 13.40 9.18 5.67
N ASP A 183 14.34 10.01 6.11
CA ASP A 183 14.03 11.30 6.71
C ASP A 183 13.45 12.25 5.66
N ASP A 184 12.34 12.92 5.98
CA ASP A 184 11.66 13.84 5.07
C ASP A 184 12.57 15.01 4.61
N ASP A 185 13.53 15.41 5.45
CA ASP A 185 14.56 16.43 5.16
C ASP A 185 15.92 15.84 4.75
N GLY A 186 16.01 14.54 4.53
CA GLY A 186 17.23 13.82 4.17
C GLY A 186 17.68 14.08 2.73
N ASP A 187 18.96 13.81 2.45
CA ASP A 187 19.55 14.06 1.11
C ASP A 187 18.84 13.27 0.00
N ILE A 188 18.43 12.02 0.29
CA ILE A 188 17.72 11.17 -0.67
C ILE A 188 16.34 11.77 -1.00
N VAL A 189 15.59 12.24 0.02
CA VAL A 189 14.27 12.81 -0.20
C VAL A 189 14.36 14.16 -0.90
N ARG A 190 15.41 14.95 -0.65
CA ARG A 190 15.68 16.18 -1.43
C ARG A 190 15.95 15.88 -2.90
N ASP A 191 16.79 14.89 -3.21
CA ASP A 191 17.05 14.44 -4.59
C ASP A 191 15.75 13.98 -5.28
N LEU A 192 14.94 13.17 -4.60
CA LEU A 192 13.64 12.74 -5.11
C LEU A 192 12.70 13.92 -5.40
N THR A 193 12.69 14.92 -4.51
CA THR A 193 11.90 16.14 -4.69
C THR A 193 12.37 16.96 -5.89
N GLU A 194 13.68 17.15 -6.04
CA GLU A 194 14.29 17.85 -7.18
C GLU A 194 14.02 17.14 -8.51
N ARG A 195 13.96 15.80 -8.49
CA ARG A 195 13.60 14.96 -9.63
C ARG A 195 12.10 14.91 -9.91
N GLY A 196 11.26 15.53 -9.08
CA GLY A 196 9.82 15.65 -9.27
C GLY A 196 9.02 14.42 -8.80
N PHE A 197 9.51 13.67 -7.81
CA PHE A 197 8.83 12.52 -7.22
C PHE A 197 8.05 12.87 -5.93
N THR A 198 7.51 14.08 -5.85
CA THR A 198 6.72 14.57 -4.70
C THR A 198 5.58 15.47 -5.16
N GLY A 199 4.58 15.67 -4.31
CA GLY A 199 3.48 16.58 -4.54
C GLY A 199 2.32 15.96 -5.31
N HIS A 200 1.75 16.72 -6.24
CA HIS A 200 0.58 16.29 -6.99
C HIS A 200 0.90 15.17 -7.98
N LEU A 201 0.02 14.19 -8.04
CA LEU A 201 0.12 13.10 -9.00
C LEU A 201 -1.26 12.61 -9.46
N LEU A 202 -1.27 11.98 -10.62
CA LEU A 202 -2.41 11.24 -11.15
C LEU A 202 -2.08 9.75 -11.18
N VAL A 203 -3.05 8.92 -10.78
CA VAL A 203 -3.01 7.47 -10.92
C VAL A 203 -3.89 7.09 -12.10
N GLY A 204 -3.30 6.53 -13.14
CA GLY A 204 -4.00 5.86 -14.22
C GLY A 204 -4.25 4.40 -13.85
N ALA A 205 -5.50 4.06 -13.50
CA ALA A 205 -5.87 2.72 -13.06
C ALA A 205 -6.68 1.97 -14.13
N TYR A 206 -6.65 0.65 -14.04
CA TYR A 206 -7.27 -0.26 -15.01
C TYR A 206 -8.24 -1.22 -14.34
N ARG A 207 -9.19 -1.76 -15.13
CA ARG A 207 -10.00 -2.92 -14.74
C ARG A 207 -9.25 -4.22 -14.90
N ALA A 208 -8.27 -4.24 -15.80
CA ALA A 208 -7.35 -5.36 -15.97
C ALA A 208 -6.38 -5.42 -14.79
N GLU A 209 -6.01 -6.62 -14.41
CA GLU A 209 -5.02 -6.91 -13.36
C GLU A 209 -3.80 -7.57 -13.99
N LEU A 210 -2.60 -7.30 -13.45
CA LEU A 210 -1.40 -8.07 -13.73
C LEU A 210 -1.03 -8.90 -12.51
N ARG A 211 -0.74 -10.17 -12.75
CA ARG A 211 -0.29 -11.06 -11.69
C ARG A 211 1.21 -10.85 -11.48
N THR A 212 1.62 -10.43 -10.29
CA THR A 212 3.02 -10.17 -9.94
C THR A 212 3.97 -11.31 -10.35
N PRO A 213 3.67 -12.62 -10.10
CA PRO A 213 4.54 -13.70 -10.55
C PRO A 213 4.72 -13.76 -12.08
N GLU A 214 3.71 -13.41 -12.87
CA GLU A 214 3.78 -13.38 -14.33
C GLU A 214 4.68 -12.26 -14.83
N VAL A 215 4.61 -11.08 -14.17
CA VAL A 215 5.48 -9.94 -14.50
C VAL A 215 6.94 -10.26 -14.21
N TYR A 216 7.25 -10.89 -13.06
CA TYR A 216 8.61 -11.34 -12.76
C TYR A 216 9.10 -12.42 -13.74
N ALA A 217 8.27 -13.42 -14.06
CA ALA A 217 8.63 -14.44 -15.06
C ALA A 217 8.89 -13.84 -16.45
N THR A 218 8.17 -12.78 -16.83
CA THR A 218 8.41 -12.03 -18.05
C THR A 218 9.71 -11.23 -17.97
N PHE A 219 9.94 -10.55 -16.82
CA PHE A 219 11.20 -9.85 -16.56
C PHE A 219 12.41 -10.79 -16.69
N ASP A 220 12.35 -12.00 -16.16
CA ASP A 220 13.42 -13.02 -16.29
C ASP A 220 13.76 -13.36 -17.74
N GLN A 221 12.79 -13.20 -18.66
CA GLN A 221 12.97 -13.49 -20.08
C GLN A 221 13.50 -12.30 -20.88
N ILE A 222 13.02 -11.07 -20.58
CA ILE A 222 13.29 -9.90 -21.44
C ILE A 222 14.15 -8.81 -20.76
N GLY A 223 14.42 -8.95 -19.45
CA GLY A 223 15.21 -8.00 -18.66
C GLY A 223 14.54 -6.63 -18.47
N ALA A 224 15.27 -5.72 -17.86
CA ALA A 224 14.86 -4.32 -17.70
C ALA A 224 14.91 -3.57 -19.03
N GLY A 225 14.19 -2.44 -19.11
CA GLY A 225 14.37 -1.46 -20.18
C GLY A 225 15.56 -0.55 -19.90
N ASP A 226 16.12 0.02 -20.97
CA ASP A 226 17.23 0.98 -20.84
C ASP A 226 16.75 2.26 -20.15
N GLY A 227 17.36 2.58 -19.00
CA GLY A 227 17.02 3.77 -18.21
C GLY A 227 15.75 3.67 -17.38
N ASP A 228 15.09 2.48 -17.31
CA ASP A 228 13.94 2.28 -16.42
C ASP A 228 14.38 2.25 -14.95
N GLU A 229 13.86 3.17 -14.14
CA GLU A 229 14.01 3.17 -12.69
C GLU A 229 13.24 2.01 -12.04
N ASN A 230 12.15 1.55 -12.67
CA ASN A 230 11.44 0.33 -12.33
C ASN A 230 11.80 -0.78 -13.33
N HIS A 231 12.67 -1.70 -12.94
CA HIS A 231 13.13 -2.81 -13.78
C HIS A 231 11.98 -3.71 -14.28
N LEU A 232 10.83 -3.73 -13.60
CA LEU A 232 9.65 -4.49 -14.05
C LEU A 232 8.83 -3.76 -15.12
N GLN A 233 9.09 -2.47 -15.39
CA GLN A 233 8.26 -1.65 -16.29
C GLN A 233 8.17 -2.23 -17.68
N LYS A 234 9.29 -2.64 -18.29
CA LYS A 234 9.31 -3.25 -19.62
C LYS A 234 8.48 -4.52 -19.69
N ALA A 235 8.56 -5.37 -18.65
CA ALA A 235 7.75 -6.58 -18.56
C ALA A 235 6.26 -6.27 -18.39
N ALA A 236 5.92 -5.35 -17.50
CA ALA A 236 4.54 -4.92 -17.29
C ALA A 236 3.92 -4.31 -18.55
N VAL A 237 4.66 -3.45 -19.27
CA VAL A 237 4.21 -2.84 -20.54
C VAL A 237 4.06 -3.89 -21.64
N SER A 238 4.93 -4.90 -21.71
CA SER A 238 4.79 -5.98 -22.69
C SER A 238 3.52 -6.81 -22.47
N LEU A 239 3.12 -7.02 -21.22
CA LEU A 239 1.89 -7.73 -20.84
C LEU A 239 0.65 -6.83 -20.92
N HIS A 240 0.81 -5.52 -20.68
CA HIS A 240 -0.26 -4.54 -20.71
C HIS A 240 0.15 -3.25 -21.45
N PRO A 241 0.12 -3.24 -22.79
CA PRO A 241 0.61 -2.12 -23.62
C PRO A 241 -0.03 -0.77 -23.34
N ARG A 242 -1.29 -0.73 -22.82
CA ARG A 242 -1.96 0.52 -22.45
C ARG A 242 -1.21 1.28 -21.35
N SER A 243 -0.47 0.60 -20.47
CA SER A 243 0.38 1.25 -19.47
C SER A 243 1.52 2.05 -20.13
N GLY A 244 2.15 1.49 -21.18
CA GLY A 244 3.16 2.21 -21.95
C GLY A 244 2.58 3.44 -22.64
N GLN A 245 1.42 3.31 -23.28
CA GLN A 245 0.71 4.44 -23.88
C GLN A 245 0.39 5.53 -22.83
N ALA A 246 -0.07 5.14 -21.65
CA ALA A 246 -0.39 6.10 -20.59
C ALA A 246 0.85 6.86 -20.09
N ILE A 247 2.01 6.20 -19.99
CA ILE A 247 3.28 6.83 -19.66
C ILE A 247 3.64 7.89 -20.72
N GLU A 248 3.62 7.50 -22.00
CA GLU A 248 3.96 8.41 -23.12
C GLU A 248 3.03 9.63 -23.17
N GLU A 249 1.72 9.43 -23.03
CA GLU A 249 0.75 10.52 -23.02
C GLU A 249 0.94 11.46 -21.83
N ALA A 250 1.23 10.92 -20.63
CA ALA A 250 1.46 11.74 -19.45
C ALA A 250 2.72 12.61 -19.59
N LEU A 251 3.84 12.03 -20.04
CA LEU A 251 5.10 12.78 -20.25
C LEU A 251 4.94 13.85 -21.33
N ARG A 252 4.24 13.53 -22.44
CA ARG A 252 3.96 14.49 -23.52
C ARG A 252 3.08 15.64 -23.04
N ALA A 253 2.17 15.36 -22.10
CA ALA A 253 1.26 16.34 -21.53
C ALA A 253 1.86 17.18 -20.38
N GLY A 254 3.13 16.95 -20.00
CA GLY A 254 3.87 17.77 -19.03
C GLY A 254 4.00 17.16 -17.65
N ALA A 255 3.78 15.85 -17.47
CA ALA A 255 4.17 15.16 -16.26
C ALA A 255 5.69 15.23 -16.07
N SER A 256 6.16 15.50 -14.84
CA SER A 256 7.59 15.49 -14.50
C SER A 256 8.15 14.06 -14.50
N GLN A 257 7.33 13.11 -14.07
CA GLN A 257 7.64 11.69 -14.04
C GLN A 257 6.38 10.88 -14.40
N ALA A 258 6.55 9.79 -15.15
CA ALA A 258 5.48 8.82 -15.38
C ALA A 258 6.06 7.41 -15.51
N PHE A 259 5.48 6.44 -14.79
CA PHE A 259 6.01 5.08 -14.72
C PHE A 259 4.95 4.09 -14.22
N VAL A 260 5.21 2.79 -14.43
CA VAL A 260 4.37 1.72 -13.90
C VAL A 260 4.59 1.58 -12.39
N SER A 261 3.50 1.50 -11.61
CA SER A 261 3.57 1.25 -10.16
C SER A 261 3.90 -0.22 -9.87
N GLY A 262 5.08 -0.47 -9.31
CA GLY A 262 5.54 -1.83 -8.98
C GLY A 262 5.46 -2.78 -10.17
N SER A 263 4.72 -3.89 -10.04
CA SER A 263 4.45 -4.83 -11.14
C SER A 263 3.29 -4.40 -12.06
N GLY A 264 2.66 -3.26 -11.81
CA GLY A 264 1.59 -2.72 -12.63
C GLY A 264 0.20 -3.38 -12.41
N PRO A 265 -0.75 -3.09 -13.32
CA PRO A 265 -0.62 -2.28 -14.54
C PRO A 265 -0.74 -0.75 -14.31
N SER A 266 -1.11 -0.27 -13.10
CA SER A 266 -1.33 1.16 -12.87
C SER A 266 -0.11 2.00 -13.20
N VAL A 267 -0.37 3.21 -13.70
CA VAL A 267 0.64 4.23 -14.02
C VAL A 267 0.51 5.37 -13.04
N ILE A 268 1.64 5.80 -12.49
CA ILE A 268 1.77 7.00 -11.68
C ILE A 268 2.32 8.10 -12.58
N ALA A 269 1.73 9.29 -12.54
CA ALA A 269 2.22 10.48 -13.22
C ALA A 269 2.31 11.63 -12.22
N PHE A 270 3.52 12.03 -11.83
CA PHE A 270 3.75 13.23 -11.04
C PHE A 270 3.63 14.47 -11.92
N VAL A 271 2.98 15.50 -11.42
CA VAL A 271 2.68 16.73 -12.18
C VAL A 271 3.13 17.97 -11.42
N PRO A 272 3.91 18.86 -12.04
CA PRO A 272 4.50 20.01 -11.36
C PRO A 272 3.49 21.13 -11.08
N THR A 273 2.36 21.16 -11.80
CA THR A 273 1.35 22.22 -11.71
C THR A 273 -0.05 21.66 -11.94
N GLU A 274 -1.09 22.40 -11.53
CA GLU A 274 -2.49 22.07 -11.83
C GLU A 274 -2.76 22.05 -13.35
N ASP A 275 -2.17 22.98 -14.12
CA ASP A 275 -2.30 22.99 -15.58
C ASP A 275 -1.75 21.72 -16.22
N ALA A 276 -0.62 21.19 -15.71
CA ALA A 276 -0.05 19.92 -16.15
C ALA A 276 -0.96 18.74 -15.73
N ALA A 277 -1.55 18.77 -14.53
CA ALA A 277 -2.51 17.76 -14.10
C ALA A 277 -3.71 17.70 -15.03
N ASP A 278 -4.31 18.86 -15.35
CA ASP A 278 -5.42 18.96 -16.30
C ASP A 278 -5.04 18.50 -17.72
N ALA A 279 -3.82 18.80 -18.15
CA ALA A 279 -3.35 18.37 -19.47
C ALA A 279 -3.16 16.84 -19.53
N VAL A 280 -2.56 16.23 -18.51
CA VAL A 280 -2.42 14.77 -18.41
C VAL A 280 -3.78 14.09 -18.33
N GLN A 281 -4.69 14.62 -17.50
CA GLN A 281 -6.05 14.08 -17.39
C GLN A 281 -6.77 14.09 -18.73
N ARG A 282 -6.72 15.20 -19.49
CA ARG A 282 -7.31 15.28 -20.84
C ARG A 282 -6.65 14.29 -21.80
N ALA A 283 -5.31 14.21 -21.81
CA ALA A 283 -4.58 13.30 -22.69
C ALA A 283 -4.99 11.83 -22.45
N TRP A 284 -5.11 11.42 -21.20
CA TRP A 284 -5.56 10.07 -20.83
C TRP A 284 -7.03 9.81 -21.18
N GLN A 285 -7.91 10.81 -21.03
CA GLN A 285 -9.33 10.71 -21.41
C GLN A 285 -9.49 10.60 -22.93
N ASP A 286 -8.81 11.45 -23.70
CA ASP A 286 -8.92 11.50 -25.17
C ASP A 286 -8.35 10.23 -25.81
N SER A 287 -7.21 9.75 -25.35
CA SER A 287 -6.58 8.51 -25.83
C SER A 287 -7.23 7.24 -25.29
N ARG A 288 -8.03 7.34 -24.22
CA ARG A 288 -8.65 6.21 -23.50
C ARG A 288 -7.63 5.15 -23.08
N CYS A 289 -6.41 5.59 -22.79
CA CYS A 289 -5.33 4.68 -22.39
C CYS A 289 -5.44 4.18 -20.96
N VAL A 290 -6.30 4.79 -20.11
CA VAL A 290 -6.62 4.33 -18.75
C VAL A 290 -8.14 4.14 -18.60
N ASP A 291 -8.57 3.35 -17.63
CA ASP A 291 -9.99 3.14 -17.34
C ASP A 291 -10.50 4.11 -16.26
N ARG A 292 -9.62 4.58 -15.39
CA ARG A 292 -9.91 5.52 -14.29
C ARG A 292 -8.71 6.41 -14.04
N ILE A 293 -9.00 7.63 -13.58
CA ILE A 293 -7.99 8.62 -13.17
C ILE A 293 -8.30 9.00 -11.74
N ILE A 294 -7.29 8.91 -10.87
CA ILE A 294 -7.40 9.33 -9.47
C ILE A 294 -6.34 10.40 -9.24
N ALA A 295 -6.78 11.62 -8.92
CA ALA A 295 -5.88 12.72 -8.55
C ALA A 295 -5.60 12.66 -7.04
N THR A 296 -4.33 12.77 -6.67
CA THR A 296 -3.89 12.70 -5.28
C THR A 296 -2.51 13.33 -5.07
N ASN A 297 -1.90 13.07 -3.91
CA ASN A 297 -0.58 13.57 -3.55
C ASN A 297 0.32 12.45 -3.00
N ALA A 298 1.63 12.69 -3.01
CA ALA A 298 2.64 11.89 -2.33
C ALA A 298 3.73 12.82 -1.75
N PRO A 299 4.38 12.45 -0.62
CA PRO A 299 4.12 11.20 0.13
C PRO A 299 2.87 11.28 0.99
N ALA A 300 2.40 10.11 1.44
CA ALA A 300 1.26 9.96 2.35
C ALA A 300 1.65 9.09 3.56
N ARG A 301 0.85 9.12 4.64
CA ARG A 301 1.08 8.31 5.84
C ARG A 301 -0.24 7.72 6.34
N PRO A 302 -0.21 6.57 7.07
CA PRO A 302 -1.40 6.07 7.75
C PRO A 302 -1.93 7.06 8.78
N ILE A 303 -3.26 7.07 8.96
CA ILE A 303 -3.95 7.93 9.91
C ILE A 303 -4.83 7.06 10.81
N VAL A 304 -4.57 7.09 12.12
CA VAL A 304 -5.34 6.33 13.12
C VAL A 304 -6.41 7.22 13.73
N HIS A 305 -7.66 6.76 13.73
CA HIS A 305 -8.81 7.42 14.31
C HIS A 305 -9.38 6.57 15.44
N ILE A 306 -9.47 7.11 16.63
CA ILE A 306 -10.04 6.44 17.81
C ILE A 306 -11.47 6.94 17.98
N THR A 307 -12.42 6.01 17.98
CA THR A 307 -13.82 6.31 18.32
C THR A 307 -14.05 5.85 19.76
N ALA A 308 -14.29 6.80 20.63
CA ALA A 308 -14.57 6.57 22.05
C ALA A 308 -15.97 5.97 22.28
#